data_c5237cadb3a3f26234b03ba906e5bae5
#
_entry.id   c5237cadb3a3f26234b03ba906e5bae5
#
_cell.length_a   1.000
_cell.length_b   1.000
_cell.length_c   1.000
_cell.angle_alpha   90.00
_cell.angle_beta   90.00
_cell.angle_gamma   90.00
#
_symmetry.space_group_name_H-M   'P 1'
#
loop_
_entity.id
_entity.type
_entity.pdbx_description
1 polymer ?
#
loop_
_entity_poly.entity_id
_entity_poly.type
_entity_poly.pdbx_seq_one_letter_code
_entity_poly.pdbx_strand_id
1 'polypeptide(L)'
;MSNQYPHGYPPQQPFPGQGPMQPQPGQYQGGTYPQQPFPGQGTAAPHGGTNTGGPVMNTNYATALNVLKILTISGVIAYFVLSNFYDVGDIKLTWQSIASAVGTISMLICAVIIVVTAHRMNRAKRAGDRTNMRKPIVSLAVLSIPVLVVGTMSIIGSVQSVADTIEGTQTVTVKSCSYSELRTRSRRRGTSTSYRFDLTLTDGSKHTTRLGSAYDASGVYSTLYEACADKKGASPLTLEVYRHSWIIVNARIE
;
A
#
# COMPACT_ATOMS: atom_id res chain seq x y z
N MET A 1 0.90 52.01 19.76
CA MET A 1 0.69 52.07 18.31
C MET A 1 -0.14 50.84 17.94
N SER A 2 -1.42 51.08 17.71
CA SER A 2 -2.44 50.01 17.52
C SER A 2 -2.57 49.69 16.04
N ASN A 3 -2.20 48.49 15.61
CA ASN A 3 -2.47 48.02 14.26
C ASN A 3 -3.79 47.25 14.26
N GLN A 4 -4.84 47.91 13.75
CA GLN A 4 -6.11 47.30 13.39
C GLN A 4 -5.94 46.54 12.06
N TYR A 5 -6.27 45.27 12.05
CA TYR A 5 -6.45 44.47 10.82
C TYR A 5 -7.89 44.61 10.33
N PRO A 6 -8.13 44.91 9.05
CA PRO A 6 -9.48 44.90 8.48
C PRO A 6 -9.87 43.50 8.11
N HIS A 7 -10.90 42.95 8.80
CA HIS A 7 -11.65 41.80 8.37
C HIS A 7 -12.60 42.18 7.23
N GLY A 8 -12.27 41.77 6.01
CA GLY A 8 -13.18 41.79 4.88
C GLY A 8 -13.34 40.40 4.29
N TYR A 9 -14.41 39.69 4.67
CA TYR A 9 -14.83 38.49 3.95
C TYR A 9 -15.58 38.92 2.68
N PRO A 10 -15.26 38.37 1.48
CA PRO A 10 -16.06 38.59 0.29
C PRO A 10 -17.40 37.86 0.41
N PRO A 11 -18.51 38.43 -0.07
CA PRO A 11 -19.82 37.82 -0.01
C PRO A 11 -19.87 36.55 -0.87
N GLN A 12 -20.43 35.48 -0.28
CA GLN A 12 -20.69 34.22 -0.97
C GLN A 12 -21.76 34.44 -2.05
N GLN A 13 -21.43 34.08 -3.29
CA GLN A 13 -22.38 34.03 -4.39
C GLN A 13 -23.42 32.90 -4.16
N PRO A 14 -24.71 33.15 -4.39
CA PRO A 14 -25.71 32.10 -4.28
C PRO A 14 -25.58 31.10 -5.45
N PHE A 15 -25.68 29.82 -5.12
CA PHE A 15 -25.71 28.71 -6.07
C PHE A 15 -26.95 28.82 -6.96
N PRO A 16 -26.84 28.62 -8.28
CA PRO A 16 -28.02 28.55 -9.17
C PRO A 16 -28.87 27.33 -8.86
N GLY A 17 -30.18 27.56 -8.79
CA GLY A 17 -31.20 26.67 -8.33
C GLY A 17 -31.25 25.30 -9.00
N GLN A 18 -31.57 24.32 -8.19
CA GLN A 18 -32.10 23.03 -8.61
C GLN A 18 -33.49 23.25 -9.20
N GLY A 19 -33.62 22.97 -10.48
CA GLY A 19 -34.91 22.95 -11.18
C GLY A 19 -35.82 21.83 -10.64
N PRO A 20 -37.16 22.00 -10.72
CA PRO A 20 -38.10 21.02 -10.19
C PRO A 20 -38.08 19.72 -11.00
N MET A 21 -38.05 18.58 -10.27
CA MET A 21 -38.20 17.25 -10.83
C MET A 21 -39.54 17.12 -11.55
N GLN A 22 -39.52 16.81 -12.84
CA GLN A 22 -40.68 16.37 -13.59
C GLN A 22 -41.15 15.00 -13.12
N PRO A 23 -42.48 14.79 -12.93
CA PRO A 23 -43.02 13.48 -12.63
C PRO A 23 -43.02 12.60 -13.88
N GLN A 24 -42.50 11.38 -13.74
CA GLN A 24 -42.54 10.34 -14.76
C GLN A 24 -43.97 9.82 -14.94
N PRO A 25 -44.55 9.81 -16.15
CA PRO A 25 -45.84 9.21 -16.36
C PRO A 25 -45.74 7.73 -16.72
N GLY A 26 -46.61 6.94 -16.10
CA GLY A 26 -47.28 5.83 -16.76
C GLY A 26 -46.62 4.46 -16.71
N GLN A 27 -46.97 3.71 -15.66
CA GLN A 27 -47.07 2.26 -15.72
C GLN A 27 -48.06 1.85 -16.80
N TYR A 28 -47.60 1.20 -17.83
CA TYR A 28 -48.46 0.46 -18.74
C TYR A 28 -48.85 -0.88 -18.12
N GLN A 29 -50.11 -1.05 -17.75
CA GLN A 29 -50.73 -2.31 -17.41
C GLN A 29 -50.67 -3.25 -18.62
N GLY A 30 -50.13 -4.43 -18.40
CA GLY A 30 -50.07 -5.50 -19.40
C GLY A 30 -51.43 -6.00 -19.81
N GLY A 31 -51.74 -5.86 -21.10
CA GLY A 31 -52.86 -6.55 -21.72
C GLY A 31 -52.52 -8.03 -21.89
N THR A 32 -53.36 -8.88 -21.33
CA THR A 32 -53.41 -10.31 -21.55
C THR A 32 -53.87 -10.59 -22.97
N TYR A 33 -52.98 -10.99 -23.88
CA TYR A 33 -53.36 -11.54 -25.17
C TYR A 33 -53.66 -13.04 -25.01
N PRO A 34 -54.82 -13.53 -25.54
CA PRO A 34 -55.08 -14.98 -25.54
C PRO A 34 -54.12 -15.65 -26.51
N GLN A 35 -53.37 -16.63 -25.99
CA GLN A 35 -52.54 -17.52 -26.80
C GLN A 35 -53.39 -18.41 -27.65
N GLN A 36 -53.33 -18.29 -28.98
CA GLN A 36 -53.85 -19.27 -29.92
C GLN A 36 -53.01 -20.56 -29.82
N PRO A 37 -53.69 -21.74 -29.77
CA PRO A 37 -52.97 -23.00 -29.77
C PRO A 37 -52.41 -23.26 -31.17
N PHE A 38 -51.10 -23.42 -31.29
CA PHE A 38 -50.44 -23.95 -32.49
C PHE A 38 -50.70 -25.46 -32.62
N PRO A 39 -51.29 -25.91 -33.73
CA PRO A 39 -51.37 -27.38 -33.98
C PRO A 39 -50.04 -27.83 -34.58
N GLY A 40 -49.37 -28.76 -33.91
CA GLY A 40 -48.25 -29.53 -34.48
C GLY A 40 -46.96 -29.45 -33.71
N GLN A 41 -46.96 -29.82 -32.45
CA GLN A 41 -45.72 -30.31 -31.82
C GLN A 41 -45.80 -31.82 -31.71
N GLY A 42 -45.12 -32.49 -32.65
CA GLY A 42 -44.81 -33.87 -32.55
C GLY A 42 -44.04 -34.14 -31.23
N THR A 43 -44.43 -35.20 -30.57
CA THR A 43 -43.75 -35.74 -29.38
C THR A 43 -42.29 -36.01 -29.71
N ALA A 44 -41.43 -34.98 -29.54
CA ALA A 44 -39.99 -35.21 -29.52
C ALA A 44 -39.68 -36.02 -28.22
N ALA A 45 -39.17 -37.21 -28.41
CA ALA A 45 -38.62 -38.03 -27.33
C ALA A 45 -37.69 -37.18 -26.44
N PRO A 46 -37.66 -37.42 -25.14
CA PRO A 46 -36.74 -36.75 -24.27
C PRO A 46 -35.32 -37.14 -24.72
N HIS A 47 -34.70 -36.28 -25.52
CA HIS A 47 -33.26 -36.33 -25.69
C HIS A 47 -32.67 -36.16 -24.30
N GLY A 48 -32.25 -37.28 -23.74
CA GLY A 48 -31.40 -37.32 -22.57
C GLY A 48 -30.22 -36.40 -22.85
N GLY A 49 -30.33 -35.16 -22.40
CA GLY A 49 -29.22 -34.25 -22.35
C GLY A 49 -28.19 -34.96 -21.48
N THR A 50 -27.23 -35.60 -22.15
CA THR A 50 -25.97 -35.92 -21.52
C THR A 50 -25.42 -34.60 -21.02
N ASN A 51 -25.72 -34.30 -19.76
CA ASN A 51 -24.91 -33.38 -18.99
C ASN A 51 -23.48 -33.92 -19.13
N THR A 52 -22.80 -33.52 -20.20
CA THR A 52 -21.37 -33.57 -20.25
C THR A 52 -20.91 -32.70 -19.08
N GLY A 53 -20.84 -33.38 -17.92
CA GLY A 53 -20.33 -32.81 -16.70
C GLY A 53 -18.95 -32.24 -17.01
N GLY A 54 -18.93 -30.99 -17.39
CA GLY A 54 -17.70 -30.24 -17.32
C GLY A 54 -17.13 -30.52 -15.93
N PRO A 55 -15.83 -30.65 -15.79
CA PRO A 55 -15.21 -31.04 -14.53
C PRO A 55 -15.78 -30.14 -13.44
N VAL A 56 -16.56 -30.74 -12.53
CA VAL A 56 -17.17 -30.07 -11.38
C VAL A 56 -16.03 -29.39 -10.68
N MET A 57 -15.92 -28.09 -10.87
CA MET A 57 -14.87 -27.29 -10.25
C MET A 57 -15.06 -27.48 -8.76
N ASN A 58 -14.14 -28.21 -8.13
CA ASN A 58 -14.19 -28.45 -6.70
C ASN A 58 -14.27 -27.07 -6.01
N THR A 59 -15.47 -26.69 -5.52
CA THR A 59 -15.78 -25.39 -4.94
C THR A 59 -14.80 -25.03 -3.84
N ASN A 60 -14.32 -26.00 -3.09
CA ASN A 60 -13.34 -25.85 -2.02
C ASN A 60 -12.02 -25.27 -2.55
N TYR A 61 -11.63 -25.62 -3.75
CA TYR A 61 -10.37 -25.14 -4.33
C TYR A 61 -10.45 -23.68 -4.83
N ALA A 62 -11.58 -23.27 -5.41
CA ALA A 62 -11.79 -21.89 -5.81
C ALA A 62 -11.80 -20.96 -4.59
N THR A 63 -12.43 -21.43 -3.51
CA THR A 63 -12.45 -20.72 -2.22
C THR A 63 -11.04 -20.60 -1.65
N ALA A 64 -10.24 -21.66 -1.62
CA ALA A 64 -8.87 -21.64 -1.14
C ALA A 64 -7.99 -20.64 -1.90
N LEU A 65 -8.10 -20.57 -3.24
CA LEU A 65 -7.38 -19.58 -4.05
C LEU A 65 -7.80 -18.14 -3.73
N ASN A 66 -9.06 -17.88 -3.49
CA ASN A 66 -9.54 -16.55 -3.11
C ASN A 66 -9.04 -16.17 -1.71
N VAL A 67 -9.02 -17.07 -0.77
CA VAL A 67 -8.44 -16.87 0.56
C VAL A 67 -6.94 -16.51 0.45
N LEU A 68 -6.17 -17.26 -0.34
CA LEU A 68 -4.75 -16.97 -0.55
C LEU A 68 -4.53 -15.58 -1.17
N LYS A 69 -5.37 -15.15 -2.13
CA LYS A 69 -5.30 -13.79 -2.69
C LYS A 69 -5.57 -12.71 -1.64
N ILE A 70 -6.58 -12.90 -0.80
CA ILE A 70 -6.90 -11.99 0.29
C ILE A 70 -5.73 -11.90 1.28
N LEU A 71 -5.14 -13.03 1.67
CA LEU A 71 -3.97 -13.07 2.55
C LEU A 71 -2.77 -12.33 1.93
N THR A 72 -2.53 -12.50 0.64
CA THR A 72 -1.46 -11.78 -0.06
C THR A 72 -1.69 -10.26 -0.05
N ILE A 73 -2.91 -9.81 -0.35
CA ILE A 73 -3.24 -8.38 -0.34
C ILE A 73 -3.14 -7.80 1.06
N SER A 74 -3.67 -8.49 2.08
CA SER A 74 -3.58 -8.05 3.47
C SER A 74 -2.14 -8.01 3.97
N GLY A 75 -1.29 -8.94 3.54
CA GLY A 75 0.14 -8.93 3.86
C GLY A 75 0.88 -7.76 3.24
N VAL A 76 0.58 -7.39 1.99
CA VAL A 76 1.14 -6.18 1.35
C VAL A 76 0.72 -4.92 2.11
N ILE A 77 -0.56 -4.80 2.49
CA ILE A 77 -1.04 -3.66 3.27
C ILE A 77 -0.35 -3.62 4.64
N ALA A 78 -0.26 -4.77 5.32
CA ALA A 78 0.40 -4.88 6.62
C ALA A 78 1.88 -4.48 6.53
N TYR A 79 2.60 -4.88 5.49
CA TYR A 79 3.97 -4.45 5.24
C TYR A 79 4.10 -2.92 5.23
N PHE A 80 3.25 -2.21 4.46
CA PHE A 80 3.30 -0.76 4.40
C PHE A 80 2.93 -0.09 5.72
N VAL A 81 1.97 -0.64 6.46
CA VAL A 81 1.59 -0.10 7.77
C VAL A 81 2.73 -0.27 8.77
N LEU A 82 3.27 -1.48 8.90
CA LEU A 82 4.30 -1.81 9.87
C LEU A 82 5.63 -1.10 9.58
N SER A 83 6.02 -0.99 8.29
CA SER A 83 7.26 -0.32 7.90
C SER A 83 7.27 1.19 8.17
N ASN A 84 6.09 1.81 8.35
CA ASN A 84 5.95 3.24 8.62
C ASN A 84 5.43 3.55 10.04
N PHE A 85 5.41 2.56 10.92
CA PHE A 85 4.83 2.76 12.25
C PHE A 85 5.71 3.59 13.18
N TYR A 86 7.03 3.43 13.05
CA TYR A 86 8.04 4.19 13.80
C TYR A 86 9.08 4.75 12.86
N ASP A 87 9.65 5.91 13.22
CA ASP A 87 10.63 6.60 12.38
C ASP A 87 12.06 6.41 12.87
N VAL A 88 12.26 6.17 14.18
CA VAL A 88 13.57 6.13 14.85
C VAL A 88 13.63 5.09 15.96
N GLY A 89 14.84 4.79 16.42
CA GLY A 89 15.12 3.96 17.58
C GLY A 89 15.14 2.46 17.29
N ASP A 90 15.49 1.66 18.30
CA ASP A 90 15.55 0.20 18.22
C ASP A 90 14.19 -0.44 17.88
N ILE A 91 13.12 0.21 18.31
CA ILE A 91 11.76 -0.21 17.98
C ILE A 91 11.53 -0.17 16.48
N LYS A 92 12.10 0.80 15.76
CA LYS A 92 12.05 0.88 14.30
C LYS A 92 12.67 -0.35 13.64
N LEU A 93 13.85 -0.79 14.10
CA LEU A 93 14.51 -1.98 13.58
C LEU A 93 13.64 -3.23 13.76
N THR A 94 13.05 -3.39 14.95
CA THR A 94 12.16 -4.51 15.26
C THR A 94 10.93 -4.53 14.33
N TRP A 95 10.24 -3.39 14.17
CA TRP A 95 9.08 -3.30 13.30
C TRP A 95 9.43 -3.47 11.82
N GLN A 96 10.59 -2.99 11.39
CA GLN A 96 11.09 -3.21 10.04
C GLN A 96 11.38 -4.69 9.78
N SER A 97 11.94 -5.41 10.76
CA SER A 97 12.16 -6.85 10.66
C SER A 97 10.84 -7.62 10.55
N ILE A 98 9.85 -7.29 11.38
CA ILE A 98 8.50 -7.89 11.31
C ILE A 98 7.84 -7.58 9.96
N ALA A 99 7.89 -6.34 9.50
CA ALA A 99 7.34 -5.94 8.21
C ALA A 99 8.00 -6.73 7.06
N SER A 100 9.32 -6.86 7.09
CA SER A 100 10.08 -7.61 6.09
C SER A 100 9.72 -9.09 6.07
N ALA A 101 9.51 -9.72 7.23
CA ALA A 101 9.04 -11.10 7.33
C ALA A 101 7.63 -11.27 6.73
N VAL A 102 6.70 -10.37 7.05
CA VAL A 102 5.34 -10.36 6.49
C VAL A 102 5.36 -10.17 4.96
N GLY A 103 6.18 -9.26 4.46
CA GLY A 103 6.35 -9.04 3.01
C GLY A 103 6.91 -10.26 2.29
N THR A 104 7.90 -10.92 2.86
CA THR A 104 8.51 -12.15 2.32
C THR A 104 7.51 -13.30 2.29
N ILE A 105 6.74 -13.51 3.35
CA ILE A 105 5.68 -14.53 3.41
C ILE A 105 4.62 -14.25 2.31
N SER A 106 4.21 -12.99 2.15
CA SER A 106 3.26 -12.59 1.12
C SER A 106 3.77 -12.88 -0.29
N MET A 107 5.06 -12.67 -0.55
CA MET A 107 5.72 -13.01 -1.81
C MET A 107 5.70 -14.52 -2.07
N LEU A 108 5.99 -15.36 -1.06
CA LEU A 108 5.96 -16.81 -1.17
C LEU A 108 4.54 -17.32 -1.48
N ILE A 109 3.52 -16.81 -0.80
CA ILE A 109 2.12 -17.14 -1.07
C ILE A 109 1.76 -16.76 -2.52
N CYS A 110 2.17 -15.58 -2.98
CA CYS A 110 1.93 -15.15 -4.36
C CYS A 110 2.62 -16.07 -5.37
N ALA A 111 3.85 -16.49 -5.12
CA ALA A 111 4.56 -17.45 -5.98
C ALA A 111 3.78 -18.77 -6.10
N VAL A 112 3.24 -19.29 -5.01
CA VAL A 112 2.37 -20.47 -5.02
C VAL A 112 1.12 -20.24 -5.88
N ILE A 113 0.45 -19.10 -5.73
CA ILE A 113 -0.72 -18.75 -6.56
C ILE A 113 -0.36 -18.72 -8.05
N ILE A 114 0.80 -18.13 -8.39
CA ILE A 114 1.30 -18.06 -9.78
C ILE A 114 1.49 -19.48 -10.34
N VAL A 115 2.23 -20.34 -9.65
CA VAL A 115 2.53 -21.70 -10.09
C VAL A 115 1.24 -22.50 -10.28
N VAL A 116 0.34 -22.45 -9.30
CA VAL A 116 -0.94 -23.16 -9.35
C VAL A 116 -1.81 -22.65 -10.51
N THR A 117 -1.87 -21.34 -10.72
CA THR A 117 -2.65 -20.74 -11.82
C THR A 117 -2.04 -21.10 -13.16
N ALA A 118 -0.71 -21.04 -13.33
CA ALA A 118 -0.01 -21.44 -14.54
C ALA A 118 -0.23 -22.92 -14.87
N HIS A 119 -0.18 -23.78 -13.87
CA HIS A 119 -0.46 -25.21 -14.07
C HIS A 119 -1.89 -25.47 -14.57
N ARG A 120 -2.87 -24.75 -14.02
CA ARG A 120 -4.26 -24.81 -14.48
C ARG A 120 -4.43 -24.33 -15.91
N MET A 121 -3.82 -23.20 -16.25
CA MET A 121 -3.85 -22.67 -17.62
C MET A 121 -3.27 -23.67 -18.61
N ASN A 122 -2.19 -24.36 -18.25
CA ASN A 122 -1.58 -25.38 -19.08
C ASN A 122 -2.51 -26.59 -19.28
N ARG A 123 -3.22 -27.02 -18.24
CA ARG A 123 -4.24 -28.09 -18.35
C ARG A 123 -5.41 -27.65 -19.22
N ALA A 124 -5.94 -26.43 -19.05
CA ALA A 124 -7.04 -25.89 -19.86
C ALA A 124 -6.64 -25.76 -21.34
N LYS A 125 -5.42 -25.33 -21.64
CA LYS A 125 -4.88 -25.31 -23.01
C LYS A 125 -4.86 -26.70 -23.64
N ARG A 126 -4.42 -27.73 -22.91
CA ARG A 126 -4.41 -29.12 -23.38
C ARG A 126 -5.81 -29.68 -23.62
N ALA A 127 -6.82 -29.20 -22.85
CA ALA A 127 -8.23 -29.57 -23.01
C ALA A 127 -8.95 -28.80 -24.14
N GLY A 128 -8.28 -27.86 -24.82
CA GLY A 128 -8.87 -27.08 -25.93
C GLY A 128 -9.77 -25.92 -25.50
N ASP A 129 -9.93 -25.66 -24.21
CA ASP A 129 -10.75 -24.57 -23.69
C ASP A 129 -9.99 -23.24 -23.72
N ARG A 130 -10.21 -22.46 -24.80
CA ARG A 130 -9.58 -21.15 -24.99
C ARG A 130 -10.41 -19.97 -24.46
N THR A 131 -11.68 -20.17 -24.12
CA THR A 131 -12.64 -19.07 -23.91
C THR A 131 -12.47 -18.35 -22.57
N ASN A 132 -11.90 -19.00 -21.56
CA ASN A 132 -11.84 -18.48 -20.19
C ASN A 132 -10.45 -18.04 -19.69
N MET A 133 -9.44 -17.94 -20.58
CA MET A 133 -8.06 -17.70 -20.15
C MET A 133 -7.70 -16.23 -19.86
N ARG A 134 -8.45 -15.26 -20.39
CA ARG A 134 -8.10 -13.83 -20.21
C ARG A 134 -8.26 -13.33 -18.78
N LYS A 135 -9.36 -13.69 -18.13
CA LYS A 135 -9.66 -13.22 -16.75
C LYS A 135 -8.61 -13.63 -15.70
N PRO A 136 -8.15 -14.89 -15.62
CA PRO A 136 -7.13 -15.27 -14.66
C PRO A 136 -5.77 -14.64 -14.94
N ILE A 137 -5.40 -14.42 -16.22
CA ILE A 137 -4.13 -13.78 -16.57
C ILE A 137 -4.08 -12.33 -16.09
N VAL A 138 -5.13 -11.55 -16.36
CA VAL A 138 -5.20 -10.14 -15.92
C VAL A 138 -5.18 -10.05 -14.40
N SER A 139 -5.99 -10.88 -13.71
CA SER A 139 -6.01 -10.92 -12.25
C SER A 139 -4.64 -11.27 -11.66
N LEU A 140 -3.92 -12.18 -12.29
CA LEU A 140 -2.58 -12.58 -11.84
C LEU A 140 -1.56 -11.45 -12.07
N ALA A 141 -1.57 -10.81 -13.24
CA ALA A 141 -0.66 -9.70 -13.55
C ALA A 141 -0.85 -8.51 -12.60
N VAL A 142 -2.11 -8.13 -12.31
CA VAL A 142 -2.42 -7.04 -11.38
C VAL A 142 -1.95 -7.35 -9.96
N LEU A 143 -2.03 -8.61 -9.51
CA LEU A 143 -1.60 -9.02 -8.18
C LEU A 143 -0.07 -9.14 -8.09
N SER A 144 0.59 -9.64 -9.13
CA SER A 144 2.03 -9.96 -9.08
C SER A 144 2.92 -8.72 -9.01
N ILE A 145 2.57 -7.63 -9.71
CA ILE A 145 3.40 -6.42 -9.75
C ILE A 145 3.64 -5.82 -8.36
N PRO A 146 2.60 -5.47 -7.57
CA PRO A 146 2.82 -4.90 -6.24
C PRO A 146 3.52 -5.88 -5.29
N VAL A 147 3.24 -7.19 -5.42
CA VAL A 147 3.87 -8.20 -4.58
C VAL A 147 5.35 -8.37 -4.90
N LEU A 148 5.75 -8.30 -6.17
CA LEU A 148 7.17 -8.35 -6.55
C LEU A 148 7.92 -7.13 -6.00
N VAL A 149 7.34 -5.93 -6.09
CA VAL A 149 7.96 -4.71 -5.55
C VAL A 149 8.12 -4.82 -4.03
N VAL A 150 7.05 -5.17 -3.32
CA VAL A 150 7.09 -5.34 -1.85
C VAL A 150 8.04 -6.46 -1.45
N GLY A 151 8.00 -7.60 -2.17
CA GLY A 151 8.87 -8.73 -1.90
C GLY A 151 10.36 -8.38 -2.05
N THR A 152 10.72 -7.65 -3.10
CA THR A 152 12.10 -7.19 -3.30
C THR A 152 12.53 -6.25 -2.17
N MET A 153 11.70 -5.26 -1.82
CA MET A 153 11.98 -4.37 -0.69
C MET A 153 12.07 -5.12 0.64
N SER A 154 11.24 -6.13 0.85
CA SER A 154 11.25 -6.96 2.06
C SER A 154 12.53 -7.78 2.19
N ILE A 155 13.04 -8.35 1.09
CA ILE A 155 14.30 -9.10 1.10
C ILE A 155 15.45 -8.17 1.45
N ILE A 156 15.54 -6.99 0.81
CA ILE A 156 16.57 -5.99 1.12
C ILE A 156 16.49 -5.57 2.59
N GLY A 157 15.29 -5.22 3.06
CA GLY A 157 15.06 -4.85 4.46
C GLY A 157 15.43 -5.95 5.45
N SER A 158 15.15 -7.22 5.11
CA SER A 158 15.55 -8.37 5.95
C SER A 158 17.08 -8.50 6.06
N VAL A 159 17.78 -8.40 4.93
CA VAL A 159 19.25 -8.49 4.91
C VAL A 159 19.86 -7.35 5.73
N GLN A 160 19.38 -6.12 5.54
CA GLN A 160 19.85 -4.96 6.31
C GLN A 160 19.58 -5.12 7.80
N SER A 161 18.36 -5.54 8.19
CA SER A 161 18.01 -5.73 9.61
C SER A 161 18.84 -6.82 10.28
N VAL A 162 19.14 -7.92 9.58
CA VAL A 162 20.01 -8.99 10.11
C VAL A 162 21.44 -8.48 10.28
N ALA A 163 21.97 -7.78 9.28
CA ALA A 163 23.32 -7.20 9.35
C ALA A 163 23.42 -6.20 10.51
N ASP A 164 22.45 -5.30 10.65
CA ASP A 164 22.40 -4.33 11.73
C ASP A 164 22.26 -4.97 13.12
N THR A 165 21.54 -6.10 13.22
CA THR A 165 21.42 -6.84 14.48
C THR A 165 22.75 -7.49 14.89
N ILE A 166 23.55 -7.93 13.91
CA ILE A 166 24.85 -8.58 14.16
C ILE A 166 25.92 -7.53 14.46
N GLU A 167 25.97 -6.44 13.69
CA GLU A 167 27.02 -5.41 13.82
C GLU A 167 26.72 -4.41 14.94
N GLY A 168 25.44 -4.24 15.30
CA GLY A 168 25.00 -3.26 16.28
C GLY A 168 25.02 -1.82 15.76
N THR A 169 24.93 -0.87 16.69
CA THR A 169 24.95 0.56 16.39
C THR A 169 26.37 1.09 16.24
N GLN A 170 26.53 2.10 15.39
CA GLN A 170 27.79 2.81 15.19
C GLN A 170 27.59 4.29 15.50
N THR A 171 28.63 4.89 16.09
CA THR A 171 28.65 6.33 16.33
C THR A 171 29.25 7.04 15.13
N VAL A 172 28.52 8.02 14.60
CA VAL A 172 28.95 8.84 13.47
C VAL A 172 28.84 10.32 13.83
N THR A 173 29.81 11.12 13.39
CA THR A 173 29.82 12.56 13.63
C THR A 173 29.34 13.29 12.37
N VAL A 174 28.42 14.21 12.56
CA VAL A 174 27.86 15.05 11.50
C VAL A 174 28.68 16.31 11.37
N LYS A 175 29.19 16.57 10.16
CA LYS A 175 29.95 17.78 9.82
C LYS A 175 29.04 18.98 9.59
N SER A 176 27.94 18.76 8.92
CA SER A 176 26.93 19.78 8.64
C SER A 176 25.56 19.15 8.42
N CYS A 177 24.52 19.87 8.79
CA CYS A 177 23.16 19.43 8.56
C CYS A 177 22.27 20.60 8.11
N SER A 178 21.17 20.25 7.46
CA SER A 178 20.12 21.20 7.11
C SER A 178 18.74 20.60 7.38
N TYR A 179 17.81 21.45 7.72
CA TYR A 179 16.43 21.11 8.06
C TYR A 179 15.47 21.70 7.05
N SER A 180 14.45 20.91 6.68
CA SER A 180 13.33 21.39 5.87
C SER A 180 12.02 20.73 6.27
N GLU A 181 10.96 21.51 6.28
CA GLU A 181 9.62 21.06 6.58
C GLU A 181 8.86 20.79 5.27
N LEU A 182 8.37 19.57 5.09
CA LEU A 182 7.61 19.15 3.92
C LEU A 182 6.14 19.05 4.29
N ARG A 183 5.33 19.98 3.78
CA ARG A 183 3.87 19.97 3.98
C ARG A 183 3.17 19.36 2.78
N THR A 184 2.54 18.20 2.97
CA THR A 184 1.76 17.54 1.93
C THR A 184 0.27 17.73 2.20
N ARG A 185 -0.41 18.42 1.29
CA ARG A 185 -1.86 18.62 1.39
C ARG A 185 -2.59 17.52 0.65
N SER A 186 -3.36 16.71 1.37
CA SER A 186 -4.26 15.70 0.79
C SER A 186 -5.70 16.21 0.78
N ARG A 187 -6.40 16.06 -0.36
CA ARG A 187 -7.82 16.47 -0.49
C ARG A 187 -8.76 15.80 0.53
N ARG A 188 -8.41 14.61 1.02
CA ARG A 188 -9.28 13.80 1.91
C ARG A 188 -8.81 13.73 3.36
N ARG A 189 -7.52 13.97 3.65
CA ARG A 189 -6.92 13.75 4.99
C ARG A 189 -6.34 14.99 5.63
N GLY A 190 -6.51 16.17 5.03
CA GLY A 190 -5.92 17.40 5.56
C GLY A 190 -4.44 17.55 5.20
N THR A 191 -3.73 18.37 5.98
CA THR A 191 -2.30 18.64 5.80
C THR A 191 -1.49 17.70 6.68
N SER A 192 -0.60 16.94 6.06
CA SER A 192 0.42 16.13 6.75
C SER A 192 1.75 16.87 6.66
N THR A 193 2.44 16.99 7.78
CA THR A 193 3.78 17.58 7.86
C THR A 193 4.79 16.46 8.10
N SER A 194 5.87 16.46 7.34
CA SER A 194 7.04 15.62 7.60
C SER A 194 8.29 16.48 7.65
N TYR A 195 9.26 16.03 8.41
CA TYR A 195 10.49 16.76 8.70
C TYR A 195 11.63 16.03 8.01
N ARG A 196 12.40 16.77 7.20
CA ARG A 196 13.53 16.24 6.47
C ARG A 196 14.82 16.86 7.01
N PHE A 197 15.77 16.00 7.34
CA PHE A 197 17.11 16.35 7.75
C PHE A 197 18.10 15.81 6.72
N ASP A 198 18.86 16.71 6.08
CA ASP A 198 19.94 16.34 5.17
C ASP A 198 21.26 16.47 5.94
N LEU A 199 21.93 15.35 6.17
CA LEU A 199 23.11 15.21 7.01
C LEU A 199 24.33 14.97 6.13
N THR A 200 25.42 15.69 6.37
CA THR A 200 26.73 15.41 5.78
C THR A 200 27.67 14.98 6.90
N LEU A 201 28.21 13.79 6.81
CA LEU A 201 29.12 13.23 7.82
C LEU A 201 30.54 13.76 7.64
N THR A 202 31.37 13.50 8.62
CA THR A 202 32.81 13.88 8.59
C THR A 202 33.60 13.19 7.50
N ASP A 203 33.18 11.99 7.07
CA ASP A 203 33.75 11.23 5.94
C ASP A 203 33.30 11.76 4.56
N GLY A 204 32.41 12.77 4.53
CA GLY A 204 31.85 13.35 3.33
C GLY A 204 30.61 12.66 2.78
N SER A 205 30.19 11.56 3.37
CA SER A 205 28.95 10.86 2.98
C SER A 205 27.72 11.72 3.31
N LYS A 206 26.66 11.58 2.49
CA LYS A 206 25.43 12.34 2.64
C LYS A 206 24.26 11.41 2.88
N HIS A 207 23.50 11.70 3.93
CA HIS A 207 22.32 10.94 4.30
C HIS A 207 21.12 11.85 4.49
N THR A 208 19.95 11.38 4.10
CA THR A 208 18.69 12.10 4.32
C THR A 208 17.79 11.26 5.21
N THR A 209 17.41 11.82 6.34
CA THR A 209 16.43 11.23 7.26
C THR A 209 15.12 11.99 7.20
N ARG A 210 14.00 11.27 7.16
CA ARG A 210 12.65 11.86 7.22
C ARG A 210 11.94 11.34 8.44
N LEU A 211 11.40 12.27 9.22
CA LEU A 211 10.58 11.99 10.39
C LEU A 211 9.15 12.43 10.12
N GLY A 212 8.18 11.54 10.33
CA GLY A 212 6.76 11.82 10.11
C GLY A 212 6.11 12.59 11.24
N SER A 213 6.74 12.66 12.40
CA SER A 213 6.25 13.35 13.58
C SER A 213 7.36 14.12 14.28
N ALA A 214 7.01 15.29 14.80
CA ALA A 214 7.91 16.03 15.71
C ALA A 214 7.94 15.41 17.12
N TYR A 215 6.95 14.58 17.44
CA TYR A 215 6.93 13.86 18.71
C TYR A 215 7.64 12.53 18.57
N ASP A 216 8.70 12.39 19.31
CA ASP A 216 9.58 11.25 19.33
C ASP A 216 10.00 11.01 20.80
N ALA A 217 9.66 9.83 21.30
CA ALA A 217 9.95 9.45 22.69
C ALA A 217 11.46 9.32 22.98
N SER A 218 12.29 9.16 21.93
CA SER A 218 13.75 9.07 22.03
C SER A 218 14.45 10.43 22.08
N GLY A 219 13.74 11.53 21.78
CA GLY A 219 14.32 12.86 21.72
C GLY A 219 15.19 13.14 20.50
N VAL A 220 15.29 12.19 19.56
CA VAL A 220 16.13 12.34 18.34
C VAL A 220 15.68 13.54 17.50
N TYR A 221 14.35 13.73 17.33
CA TYR A 221 13.83 14.86 16.57
C TYR A 221 14.27 16.21 17.19
N SER A 222 14.09 16.38 18.50
CA SER A 222 14.41 17.63 19.18
C SER A 222 15.90 17.95 19.06
N THR A 223 16.77 16.97 19.24
CA THR A 223 18.22 17.12 19.10
C THR A 223 18.64 17.43 17.68
N LEU A 224 18.08 16.73 16.68
CA LEU A 224 18.32 17.04 15.27
C LEU A 224 17.80 18.42 14.89
N TYR A 225 16.63 18.81 15.39
CA TYR A 225 16.06 20.13 15.13
C TYR A 225 16.93 21.21 15.72
N GLU A 226 17.35 21.10 16.97
CA GLU A 226 18.23 22.04 17.63
C GLU A 226 19.56 22.21 16.89
N ALA A 227 20.18 21.10 16.47
CA ALA A 227 21.45 21.14 15.76
C ALA A 227 21.34 21.66 14.32
N CYS A 228 20.24 21.36 13.60
CA CYS A 228 20.13 21.61 12.15
C CYS A 228 19.28 22.82 11.78
N ALA A 229 18.36 23.27 12.64
CA ALA A 229 17.51 24.45 12.38
C ALA A 229 18.21 25.76 12.75
N ASP A 230 19.12 25.73 13.72
CA ASP A 230 19.85 26.92 14.14
C ASP A 230 21.00 27.21 13.17
N LYS A 231 20.90 28.34 12.47
CA LYS A 231 21.88 28.79 11.44
C LYS A 231 23.24 29.25 12.03
N LYS A 232 23.40 29.18 13.34
CA LYS A 232 24.57 29.77 14.04
C LYS A 232 25.84 28.92 14.05
N GLY A 233 25.91 27.89 13.27
CA GLY A 233 27.11 27.08 13.18
C GLY A 233 26.92 25.73 13.87
N ALA A 234 27.28 24.69 13.18
CA ALA A 234 27.12 23.33 13.63
C ALA A 234 27.79 23.11 14.98
N SER A 235 26.97 23.01 16.03
CA SER A 235 27.42 22.29 17.21
C SER A 235 27.74 20.86 16.74
N PRO A 236 28.87 20.29 17.15
CA PRO A 236 29.20 18.93 16.73
C PRO A 236 28.07 17.99 17.16
N LEU A 237 27.40 17.43 16.15
CA LEU A 237 26.29 16.50 16.33
C LEU A 237 26.81 15.09 16.14
N THR A 238 26.63 14.26 17.16
CA THR A 238 26.99 12.85 17.14
C THR A 238 25.73 12.02 17.12
N LEU A 239 25.66 11.08 16.15
CA LEU A 239 24.55 10.17 15.97
C LEU A 239 24.97 8.74 16.23
N GLU A 240 24.10 7.99 16.87
CA GLU A 240 24.18 6.55 16.99
C GLU A 240 23.21 5.94 15.98
N VAL A 241 23.74 5.20 15.00
CA VAL A 241 22.97 4.72 13.85
C VAL A 241 23.25 3.25 13.57
N TYR A 242 22.26 2.54 13.04
CA TYR A 242 22.47 1.27 12.38
C TYR A 242 23.00 1.50 10.97
N ARG A 243 24.16 0.89 10.64
CA ARG A 243 24.91 1.20 9.42
C ARG A 243 24.17 0.88 8.13
N HIS A 244 23.53 -0.28 8.08
CA HIS A 244 22.94 -0.80 6.84
C HIS A 244 21.55 -0.23 6.56
N SER A 245 20.72 -0.09 7.59
CA SER A 245 19.37 0.49 7.45
C SER A 245 19.33 2.00 7.62
N TRP A 246 20.42 2.60 8.13
CA TRP A 246 20.53 4.02 8.46
C TRP A 246 19.43 4.50 9.43
N ILE A 247 19.07 3.65 10.38
CA ILE A 247 18.13 4.01 11.44
C ILE A 247 18.87 4.74 12.55
N ILE A 248 18.44 5.94 12.88
CA ILE A 248 19.01 6.73 13.99
C ILE A 248 18.39 6.23 15.28
N VAL A 249 19.23 5.79 16.20
CA VAL A 249 18.84 5.30 17.53
C VAL A 249 18.90 6.44 18.54
N ASN A 250 19.96 7.22 18.48
CA ASN A 250 20.21 8.32 19.42
C ASN A 250 20.91 9.50 18.72
N ALA A 251 20.72 10.68 19.25
CA ALA A 251 21.37 11.91 18.77
C ALA A 251 21.85 12.71 19.99
N ARG A 252 23.07 13.25 19.93
CA ARG A 252 23.67 14.08 21.00
C ARG A 252 24.39 15.26 20.40
N ILE A 253 24.25 16.43 21.02
CA ILE A 253 25.03 17.63 20.73
C ILE A 253 26.20 17.60 21.72
N GLU A 254 27.44 17.69 21.23
CA GLU A 254 28.66 17.76 22.03
C GLU A 254 29.01 19.19 22.44
#